data_519139a60f7848f6b465eb9f4b93f686
#
_entry.id   519139a60f7848f6b465eb9f4b93f686
#
_cell.length_a   1.000
_cell.length_b   1.000
_cell.length_c   1.000
_cell.angle_alpha   90.00
_cell.angle_beta   90.00
_cell.angle_gamma   90.00
#
_symmetry.space_group_name_H-M   'P 1'
#
loop_
_entity.id
_entity.type
_entity.pdbx_description
1 polymer ?
#
loop_
_entity_poly.entity_id
_entity_poly.type
_entity_poly.pdbx_seq_one_letter_code
_entity_poly.pdbx_strand_id
1 'polypeptide(L)'
;MKKQQGYAVEVEDLTVAYDAKPVIWDIDLKIPKGQLMAVVGPNGAGKTTLIKAMLGLLKPVAGTVRFLDGSGDIRALKNRIGYVPQSGSVDWDFPATVQDVALMGRYGKLGWIRRPRESDIELTNQALQKVGMREYASRQISRLSGGQQQRVFLARALTQEAEVYFMDEPFKGVDAQTERAIIALLKELKEQGKTVVVVHHDLQTVPDYFDWVTLINLRVIASGPVKDVFHEENLKKTYCGAGALLRIAV
;
A
#
# COMPACT_ATOMS: atom_id res chain seq x y z
N MET A 1 -17.00 1.59 27.28
CA MET A 1 -16.23 0.39 26.88
C MET A 1 -15.54 0.72 25.58
N LYS A 2 -14.19 0.93 25.57
CA LYS A 2 -13.42 1.02 24.33
C LYS A 2 -13.49 -0.35 23.66
N LYS A 3 -14.16 -0.47 22.49
CA LYS A 3 -14.08 -1.67 21.66
C LYS A 3 -12.57 -1.92 21.42
N GLN A 4 -12.09 -3.09 21.83
CA GLN A 4 -10.75 -3.57 21.47
C GLN A 4 -10.70 -3.58 19.92
N GLN A 5 -10.10 -2.56 19.34
CA GLN A 5 -9.91 -2.46 17.91
C GLN A 5 -8.91 -3.58 17.56
N GLY A 6 -9.40 -4.64 16.92
CA GLY A 6 -8.52 -5.73 16.46
C GLY A 6 -7.53 -5.20 15.41
N TYR A 7 -6.41 -5.88 15.26
CA TYR A 7 -5.41 -5.54 14.25
C TYR A 7 -5.77 -6.15 12.90
N ALA A 8 -5.48 -5.41 11.83
CA ALA A 8 -5.57 -5.91 10.46
C ALA A 8 -4.34 -6.76 10.11
N VAL A 9 -3.17 -6.36 10.65
CA VAL A 9 -1.91 -7.07 10.48
C VAL A 9 -1.11 -6.96 11.77
N GLU A 10 -0.49 -8.06 12.18
CA GLU A 10 0.49 -8.14 13.25
C GLU A 10 1.78 -8.74 12.69
N VAL A 11 2.89 -8.07 12.94
CA VAL A 11 4.24 -8.48 12.55
C VAL A 11 5.05 -8.62 13.82
N GLU A 12 5.74 -9.74 13.98
CA GLU A 12 6.55 -10.06 15.16
C GLU A 12 7.93 -10.51 14.72
N ASP A 13 8.98 -9.88 15.26
CA ASP A 13 10.41 -10.20 15.08
C ASP A 13 10.83 -10.32 13.60
N LEU A 14 10.16 -9.58 12.68
CA LEU A 14 10.35 -9.77 11.24
C LEU A 14 11.73 -9.27 10.79
N THR A 15 12.52 -10.18 10.22
CA THR A 15 13.81 -9.89 9.62
C THR A 15 13.85 -10.37 8.18
N VAL A 16 14.26 -9.48 7.26
CA VAL A 16 14.43 -9.77 5.83
C VAL A 16 15.85 -9.39 5.41
N ALA A 17 16.52 -10.29 4.70
CA ALA A 17 17.83 -10.06 4.11
C ALA A 17 17.82 -10.38 2.62
N TYR A 18 18.61 -9.63 1.86
CA TYR A 18 19.02 -9.98 0.51
C TYR A 18 20.45 -10.49 0.60
N ASP A 19 20.66 -11.74 0.19
CA ASP A 19 21.91 -12.48 0.41
C ASP A 19 22.26 -12.51 1.90
N ALA A 20 23.46 -12.05 2.28
CA ALA A 20 23.94 -12.04 3.67
C ALA A 20 23.66 -10.71 4.42
N LYS A 21 23.05 -9.72 3.79
CA LYS A 21 22.84 -8.39 4.39
C LYS A 21 21.37 -8.18 4.76
N PRO A 22 21.04 -8.01 6.06
CA PRO A 22 19.71 -7.61 6.48
C PRO A 22 19.34 -6.22 5.91
N VAL A 23 18.12 -6.10 5.40
CA VAL A 23 17.55 -4.84 4.88
C VAL A 23 16.54 -4.29 5.86
N ILE A 24 15.82 -5.15 6.56
CA ILE A 24 15.03 -4.83 7.74
C ILE A 24 15.25 -5.92 8.77
N TRP A 25 15.28 -5.55 10.04
CA TRP A 25 15.46 -6.51 11.13
C TRP A 25 14.71 -6.11 12.38
N ASP A 26 14.25 -7.11 13.13
CA ASP A 26 13.63 -6.96 14.43
C ASP A 26 12.42 -5.98 14.33
N ILE A 27 11.55 -6.26 13.34
CA ILE A 27 10.36 -5.45 13.10
C ILE A 27 9.19 -6.01 13.89
N ASP A 28 8.72 -5.23 14.87
CA ASP A 28 7.44 -5.38 15.51
C ASP A 28 6.49 -4.29 15.04
N LEU A 29 5.35 -4.67 14.48
CA LEU A 29 4.38 -3.72 13.94
C LEU A 29 2.96 -4.24 14.09
N LYS A 30 2.07 -3.39 14.60
CA LYS A 30 0.64 -3.65 14.68
C LYS A 30 -0.13 -2.61 13.87
N ILE A 31 -0.85 -3.06 12.86
CA ILE A 31 -1.67 -2.22 11.98
C ILE A 31 -3.13 -2.35 12.43
N PRO A 32 -3.75 -1.30 13.00
CA PRO A 32 -5.13 -1.35 13.45
C PRO A 32 -6.09 -1.48 12.25
N LYS A 33 -7.25 -2.13 12.46
CA LYS A 33 -8.32 -2.19 11.45
C LYS A 33 -8.95 -0.84 11.20
N GLY A 34 -9.35 -0.57 9.95
CA GLY A 34 -10.12 0.60 9.57
C GLY A 34 -9.33 1.91 9.66
N GLN A 35 -8.03 1.87 9.51
CA GLN A 35 -7.17 3.07 9.53
C GLN A 35 -6.56 3.34 8.15
N LEU A 36 -6.36 4.62 7.87
CA LEU A 36 -5.51 5.09 6.78
C LEU A 36 -4.14 5.41 7.36
N MET A 37 -3.14 4.59 7.02
CA MET A 37 -1.82 4.57 7.65
C MET A 37 -0.72 4.89 6.65
N ALA A 38 0.22 5.76 7.05
CA ALA A 38 1.46 6.00 6.33
C ALA A 38 2.62 5.14 6.86
N VAL A 39 3.47 4.66 5.95
CA VAL A 39 4.80 4.13 6.25
C VAL A 39 5.82 5.10 5.68
N VAL A 40 6.60 5.73 6.55
CA VAL A 40 7.51 6.84 6.21
C VAL A 40 8.92 6.53 6.67
N GLY A 41 9.90 6.98 5.90
CA GLY A 41 11.32 6.81 6.21
C GLY A 41 12.19 7.21 5.01
N PRO A 42 13.50 7.32 5.18
CA PRO A 42 14.43 7.68 4.11
C PRO A 42 14.43 6.65 2.96
N ASN A 43 15.07 7.02 1.85
CA ASN A 43 15.32 6.06 0.77
C ASN A 43 16.25 4.96 1.28
N GLY A 44 15.92 3.70 0.96
CA GLY A 44 16.64 2.54 1.49
C GLY A 44 16.24 2.11 2.90
N ALA A 45 15.28 2.76 3.56
CA ALA A 45 14.81 2.42 4.91
C ALA A 45 14.09 1.06 5.02
N GLY A 46 13.85 0.38 3.90
CA GLY A 46 13.18 -0.94 3.90
C GLY A 46 11.65 -0.89 3.77
N LYS A 47 11.04 0.26 3.44
CA LYS A 47 9.57 0.42 3.33
C LYS A 47 8.93 -0.59 2.37
N THR A 48 9.39 -0.63 1.12
CA THR A 48 8.94 -1.59 0.09
C THR A 48 9.24 -3.04 0.49
N THR A 49 10.40 -3.28 1.12
CA THR A 49 10.79 -4.61 1.63
C THR A 49 9.83 -5.08 2.70
N LEU A 50 9.45 -4.21 3.64
CA LEU A 50 8.47 -4.51 4.68
C LEU A 50 7.12 -4.88 4.07
N ILE A 51 6.59 -4.09 3.13
CA ILE A 51 5.33 -4.41 2.44
C ILE A 51 5.43 -5.75 1.71
N LYS A 52 6.48 -5.97 0.92
CA LYS A 52 6.67 -7.23 0.19
C LYS A 52 6.79 -8.45 1.10
N ALA A 53 7.45 -8.30 2.25
CA ALA A 53 7.54 -9.37 3.24
C ALA A 53 6.18 -9.65 3.89
N MET A 54 5.42 -8.62 4.28
CA MET A 54 4.04 -8.78 4.77
C MET A 54 3.15 -9.48 3.74
N LEU A 55 3.31 -9.17 2.46
CA LEU A 55 2.55 -9.81 1.38
C LEU A 55 3.03 -11.21 0.99
N GLY A 56 4.07 -11.73 1.64
CA GLY A 56 4.67 -13.02 1.30
C GLY A 56 5.37 -13.06 -0.06
N LEU A 57 5.64 -11.87 -0.65
CA LEU A 57 6.40 -11.73 -1.90
C LEU A 57 7.91 -11.84 -1.67
N LEU A 58 8.35 -11.66 -0.42
CA LEU A 58 9.70 -11.90 0.05
C LEU A 58 9.62 -12.84 1.26
N LYS A 59 10.45 -13.88 1.25
CA LYS A 59 10.53 -14.83 2.38
C LYS A 59 11.37 -14.20 3.48
N PRO A 60 10.84 -14.03 4.70
CA PRO A 60 11.62 -13.56 5.82
C PRO A 60 12.65 -14.59 6.26
N VAL A 61 13.74 -14.12 6.84
CA VAL A 61 14.77 -14.94 7.51
C VAL A 61 14.26 -15.37 8.89
N ALA A 62 13.56 -14.48 9.58
CA ALA A 62 12.96 -14.72 10.89
C ALA A 62 11.66 -13.90 11.04
N GLY A 63 10.88 -14.25 12.05
CA GLY A 63 9.65 -13.57 12.42
C GLY A 63 8.42 -14.11 11.71
N THR A 64 7.28 -13.54 12.08
CA THR A 64 5.95 -13.94 11.58
C THR A 64 5.08 -12.76 11.19
N VAL A 65 4.17 -12.98 10.26
CA VAL A 65 3.13 -12.02 9.85
C VAL A 65 1.78 -12.70 9.98
N ARG A 66 0.87 -12.08 10.72
CA ARG A 66 -0.51 -12.55 10.90
C ARG A 66 -1.49 -11.49 10.42
N PHE A 67 -2.57 -11.91 9.77
CA PHE A 67 -3.61 -11.04 9.22
C PHE A 67 -4.97 -11.30 9.86
N LEU A 68 -5.79 -10.28 9.95
CA LEU A 68 -7.23 -10.21 10.17
C LEU A 68 -7.84 -11.14 11.23
N ASP A 69 -7.55 -12.42 11.17
CA ASP A 69 -8.09 -13.50 11.99
C ASP A 69 -7.01 -14.33 12.70
N GLY A 70 -5.79 -13.82 12.70
CA GLY A 70 -4.64 -14.53 13.26
C GLY A 70 -4.02 -15.58 12.32
N SER A 71 -4.55 -15.74 11.09
CA SER A 71 -3.96 -16.62 10.09
C SER A 71 -2.63 -16.07 9.58
N GLY A 72 -1.60 -16.90 9.57
CA GLY A 72 -0.32 -16.63 8.93
C GLY A 72 -0.28 -17.03 7.44
N ASP A 73 -1.33 -17.68 6.93
CA ASP A 73 -1.38 -18.11 5.52
C ASP A 73 -1.90 -17.01 4.61
N ILE A 74 -0.97 -16.21 4.08
CA ILE A 74 -1.27 -15.17 3.10
C ILE A 74 -1.95 -15.69 1.83
N ARG A 75 -1.74 -16.96 1.47
CA ARG A 75 -2.36 -17.56 0.27
C ARG A 75 -3.86 -17.71 0.42
N ALA A 76 -4.32 -18.04 1.62
CA ALA A 76 -5.75 -18.07 1.95
C ALA A 76 -6.38 -16.67 1.93
N LEU A 77 -5.57 -15.64 2.16
CA LEU A 77 -6.02 -14.24 2.30
C LEU A 77 -5.84 -13.40 1.02
N LYS A 78 -5.28 -13.97 -0.05
CA LYS A 78 -4.96 -13.22 -1.29
C LYS A 78 -6.13 -12.43 -1.88
N ASN A 79 -7.38 -12.88 -1.68
CA ASN A 79 -8.57 -12.18 -2.16
C ASN A 79 -9.04 -11.07 -1.20
N ARG A 80 -8.51 -11.02 0.02
CA ARG A 80 -8.84 -10.03 1.05
C ARG A 80 -7.79 -8.94 1.17
N ILE A 81 -6.68 -9.06 0.43
CA ILE A 81 -5.55 -8.14 0.46
C ILE A 81 -5.31 -7.59 -0.95
N GLY A 82 -5.43 -6.28 -1.11
CA GLY A 82 -5.12 -5.55 -2.34
C GLY A 82 -3.70 -5.01 -2.31
N TYR A 83 -3.01 -5.03 -3.45
CA TYR A 83 -1.67 -4.46 -3.57
C TYR A 83 -1.52 -3.59 -4.81
N VAL A 84 -1.07 -2.36 -4.59
CA VAL A 84 -0.66 -1.41 -5.63
C VAL A 84 0.85 -1.29 -5.57
N PRO A 85 1.60 -1.88 -6.52
CA PRO A 85 3.05 -1.79 -6.55
C PRO A 85 3.52 -0.42 -7.02
N GLN A 86 4.77 -0.10 -6.73
CA GLN A 86 5.43 1.07 -7.30
C GLN A 86 5.50 0.94 -8.83
N SER A 87 5.17 2.01 -9.56
CA SER A 87 5.07 2.02 -11.02
C SER A 87 6.34 1.54 -11.74
N GLY A 88 7.52 1.82 -11.21
CA GLY A 88 8.79 1.39 -11.79
C GLY A 88 9.12 -0.11 -11.66
N SER A 89 8.29 -0.88 -10.96
CA SER A 89 8.50 -2.33 -10.75
C SER A 89 7.66 -3.22 -11.67
N VAL A 90 6.92 -2.62 -12.61
CA VAL A 90 5.99 -3.33 -13.50
C VAL A 90 6.50 -3.25 -14.94
N ASP A 91 6.47 -4.40 -15.62
CA ASP A 91 6.68 -4.43 -17.07
C ASP A 91 5.42 -3.91 -17.77
N TRP A 92 5.55 -2.78 -18.45
CA TRP A 92 4.45 -2.09 -19.14
C TRP A 92 4.29 -2.49 -20.60
N ASP A 93 5.20 -3.28 -21.17
CA ASP A 93 5.15 -3.73 -22.56
C ASP A 93 4.17 -4.87 -22.79
N PHE A 94 3.42 -5.25 -21.75
CA PHE A 94 2.39 -6.25 -21.82
C PHE A 94 1.20 -5.78 -22.68
N PRO A 95 0.74 -6.56 -23.68
CA PRO A 95 -0.30 -6.17 -24.63
C PRO A 95 -1.72 -6.27 -24.03
N ALA A 96 -1.98 -5.53 -22.94
CA ALA A 96 -3.29 -5.49 -22.28
C ALA A 96 -3.90 -4.09 -22.36
N THR A 97 -5.21 -4.04 -22.40
CA THR A 97 -5.96 -2.80 -22.27
C THR A 97 -6.07 -2.36 -20.80
N VAL A 98 -6.42 -1.10 -20.60
CA VAL A 98 -6.72 -0.55 -19.27
C VAL A 98 -7.80 -1.38 -18.57
N GLN A 99 -8.84 -1.78 -19.29
CA GLN A 99 -9.93 -2.61 -18.77
C GLN A 99 -9.45 -4.00 -18.37
N ASP A 100 -8.59 -4.63 -19.19
CA ASP A 100 -8.04 -5.95 -18.86
C ASP A 100 -7.23 -5.91 -17.57
N VAL A 101 -6.35 -4.91 -17.41
CA VAL A 101 -5.55 -4.74 -16.20
C VAL A 101 -6.42 -4.50 -14.97
N ALA A 102 -7.42 -3.63 -15.06
CA ALA A 102 -8.33 -3.38 -13.94
C ALA A 102 -9.15 -4.65 -13.58
N LEU A 103 -9.61 -5.41 -14.58
CA LEU A 103 -10.38 -6.65 -14.42
C LEU A 103 -9.56 -7.79 -13.77
N MET A 104 -8.22 -7.77 -13.90
CA MET A 104 -7.36 -8.73 -13.20
C MET A 104 -7.58 -8.74 -11.68
N GLY A 105 -8.08 -7.64 -11.10
CA GLY A 105 -8.47 -7.60 -9.69
C GLY A 105 -9.54 -8.64 -9.32
N ARG A 106 -10.35 -9.12 -10.28
CA ARG A 106 -11.39 -10.14 -10.05
C ARG A 106 -10.87 -11.56 -10.13
N TYR A 107 -9.70 -11.81 -10.75
CA TYR A 107 -9.22 -13.16 -11.04
C TYR A 107 -9.00 -14.01 -9.78
N GLY A 108 -8.67 -13.40 -8.67
CA GLY A 108 -8.61 -14.12 -7.39
C GLY A 108 -9.92 -14.74 -6.97
N LYS A 109 -11.07 -14.08 -7.24
CA LYS A 109 -12.43 -14.56 -6.94
C LYS A 109 -12.98 -15.47 -8.04
N LEU A 110 -12.59 -15.26 -9.31
CA LEU A 110 -13.05 -16.04 -10.45
C LEU A 110 -12.33 -17.39 -10.56
N GLY A 111 -11.07 -17.45 -10.13
CA GLY A 111 -10.22 -18.63 -10.35
C GLY A 111 -9.79 -18.77 -11.81
N TRP A 112 -9.28 -19.97 -12.17
CA TRP A 112 -8.64 -20.20 -13.47
C TRP A 112 -9.62 -20.52 -14.63
N ILE A 113 -10.86 -20.94 -14.31
CA ILE A 113 -11.77 -21.54 -15.30
C ILE A 113 -12.95 -20.60 -15.61
N ARG A 114 -13.34 -19.75 -14.65
CA ARG A 114 -14.54 -18.93 -14.81
C ARG A 114 -14.23 -17.66 -15.60
N ARG A 115 -15.06 -17.41 -16.62
CA ARG A 115 -15.05 -16.13 -17.34
C ARG A 115 -15.65 -15.02 -16.47
N PRO A 116 -15.16 -13.77 -16.57
CA PRO A 116 -15.78 -12.63 -15.93
C PRO A 116 -17.25 -12.51 -16.32
N ARG A 117 -18.10 -12.22 -15.35
CA ARG A 117 -19.52 -11.95 -15.55
C ARG A 117 -19.73 -10.47 -15.82
N GLU A 118 -20.91 -10.12 -16.28
CA GLU A 118 -21.30 -8.72 -16.48
C GLU A 118 -21.13 -7.87 -15.22
N SER A 119 -21.45 -8.44 -14.05
CA SER A 119 -21.23 -7.79 -12.75
C SER A 119 -19.75 -7.48 -12.45
N ASP A 120 -18.82 -8.35 -12.90
CA ASP A 120 -17.38 -8.11 -12.72
C ASP A 120 -16.90 -6.99 -13.65
N ILE A 121 -17.44 -6.93 -14.86
CA ILE A 121 -17.14 -5.87 -15.82
C ILE A 121 -17.70 -4.53 -15.33
N GLU A 122 -18.91 -4.50 -14.81
CA GLU A 122 -19.51 -3.29 -14.27
C GLU A 122 -18.75 -2.75 -13.07
N LEU A 123 -18.36 -3.62 -12.12
CA LEU A 123 -17.53 -3.25 -10.98
C LEU A 123 -16.18 -2.67 -11.43
N THR A 124 -15.58 -3.26 -12.48
CA THR A 124 -14.34 -2.78 -13.09
C THR A 124 -14.52 -1.38 -13.69
N ASN A 125 -15.63 -1.16 -14.38
CA ASN A 125 -15.97 0.12 -14.97
C ASN A 125 -16.15 1.22 -13.90
N GLN A 126 -16.82 0.89 -12.79
CA GLN A 126 -16.98 1.79 -11.65
C GLN A 126 -15.63 2.11 -11.00
N ALA A 127 -14.76 1.12 -10.84
CA ALA A 127 -13.41 1.34 -10.33
C ALA A 127 -12.58 2.26 -11.25
N LEU A 128 -12.64 2.04 -12.56
CA LEU A 128 -12.00 2.91 -13.56
C LEU A 128 -12.56 4.34 -13.53
N GLN A 129 -13.87 4.49 -13.33
CA GLN A 129 -14.50 5.80 -13.21
C GLN A 129 -14.03 6.54 -11.95
N LYS A 130 -13.95 5.87 -10.81
CA LYS A 130 -13.45 6.44 -9.54
C LYS A 130 -12.03 7.01 -9.67
N VAL A 131 -11.19 6.41 -10.50
CA VAL A 131 -9.80 6.88 -10.72
C VAL A 131 -9.65 7.74 -11.99
N GLY A 132 -10.76 8.11 -12.67
CA GLY A 132 -10.75 8.95 -13.87
C GLY A 132 -10.08 8.27 -15.08
N MET A 133 -10.21 6.96 -15.21
CA MET A 133 -9.61 6.18 -16.30
C MET A 133 -10.63 5.48 -17.20
N ARG A 134 -11.93 5.73 -17.01
CA ARG A 134 -13.00 5.06 -17.76
C ARG A 134 -12.94 5.30 -19.27
N GLU A 135 -12.60 6.52 -19.69
CA GLU A 135 -12.48 6.89 -21.11
C GLU A 135 -11.30 6.18 -21.82
N TYR A 136 -10.34 5.71 -21.06
CA TYR A 136 -9.15 4.99 -21.56
C TYR A 136 -9.33 3.47 -21.53
N ALA A 137 -10.50 2.94 -21.22
CA ALA A 137 -10.73 1.50 -20.97
C ALA A 137 -10.22 0.58 -22.08
N SER A 138 -10.41 0.95 -23.35
CA SER A 138 -9.95 0.21 -24.53
C SER A 138 -8.51 0.50 -24.95
N ARG A 139 -7.81 1.47 -24.29
CA ARG A 139 -6.45 1.86 -24.63
C ARG A 139 -5.45 0.85 -24.08
N GLN A 140 -4.39 0.58 -24.80
CA GLN A 140 -3.28 -0.23 -24.29
C GLN A 140 -2.57 0.46 -23.13
N ILE A 141 -2.25 -0.30 -22.08
CA ILE A 141 -1.61 0.21 -20.85
C ILE A 141 -0.25 0.84 -21.13
N SER A 142 0.51 0.31 -22.09
CA SER A 142 1.82 0.84 -22.53
C SER A 142 1.76 2.24 -23.12
N ARG A 143 0.58 2.68 -23.59
CA ARG A 143 0.37 4.01 -24.19
C ARG A 143 -0.04 5.09 -23.19
N LEU A 144 -0.03 4.76 -21.91
CA LEU A 144 -0.40 5.68 -20.83
C LEU A 144 0.83 6.32 -20.20
N SER A 145 0.67 7.53 -19.67
CA SER A 145 1.68 8.13 -18.79
C SER A 145 1.82 7.33 -17.48
N GLY A 146 2.97 7.45 -16.80
CA GLY A 146 3.22 6.75 -15.53
C GLY A 146 2.14 7.02 -14.47
N GLY A 147 1.67 8.26 -14.34
CA GLY A 147 0.57 8.61 -13.43
C GLY A 147 -0.77 7.99 -13.84
N GLN A 148 -1.05 7.86 -15.15
CA GLN A 148 -2.24 7.15 -15.65
C GLN A 148 -2.14 5.64 -15.37
N GLN A 149 -0.98 5.03 -15.61
CA GLN A 149 -0.71 3.62 -15.29
C GLN A 149 -0.92 3.36 -13.80
N GLN A 150 -0.41 4.25 -12.93
CA GLN A 150 -0.59 4.13 -11.47
C GLN A 150 -2.09 4.14 -11.08
N ARG A 151 -2.89 5.00 -11.70
CA ARG A 151 -4.36 5.04 -11.49
C ARG A 151 -5.05 3.75 -11.96
N VAL A 152 -4.59 3.13 -13.05
CA VAL A 152 -5.13 1.82 -13.49
C VAL A 152 -4.82 0.72 -12.48
N PHE A 153 -3.61 0.71 -11.89
CA PHE A 153 -3.29 -0.24 -10.82
C PHE A 153 -4.10 0.01 -9.54
N LEU A 154 -4.41 1.25 -9.25
CA LEU A 154 -5.35 1.57 -8.17
C LEU A 154 -6.75 1.03 -8.48
N ALA A 155 -7.26 1.22 -9.71
CA ALA A 155 -8.54 0.63 -10.14
C ALA A 155 -8.53 -0.90 -10.00
N ARG A 156 -7.44 -1.57 -10.40
CA ARG A 156 -7.28 -3.03 -10.22
C ARG A 156 -7.42 -3.45 -8.76
N ALA A 157 -6.76 -2.71 -7.85
CA ALA A 157 -6.86 -3.00 -6.43
C ALA A 157 -8.29 -2.78 -5.89
N LEU A 158 -8.97 -1.70 -6.31
CA LEU A 158 -10.36 -1.44 -5.95
C LEU A 158 -11.32 -2.52 -6.45
N THR A 159 -11.14 -2.98 -7.69
CA THR A 159 -11.94 -4.04 -8.29
C THR A 159 -11.85 -5.36 -7.50
N GLN A 160 -10.78 -5.57 -6.76
CA GLN A 160 -10.61 -6.74 -5.89
C GLN A 160 -11.56 -6.73 -4.68
N GLU A 161 -12.03 -5.55 -4.23
CA GLU A 161 -12.85 -5.38 -3.02
C GLU A 161 -12.20 -5.96 -1.77
N ALA A 162 -10.92 -5.66 -1.57
CA ALA A 162 -10.13 -6.16 -0.46
C ALA A 162 -10.56 -5.56 0.89
N GLU A 163 -10.09 -6.13 1.99
CA GLU A 163 -10.26 -5.62 3.34
C GLU A 163 -9.06 -4.78 3.79
N VAL A 164 -7.88 -5.16 3.29
CA VAL A 164 -6.61 -4.46 3.55
C VAL A 164 -5.95 -4.12 2.23
N TYR A 165 -5.55 -2.87 2.07
CA TYR A 165 -4.84 -2.39 0.89
C TYR A 165 -3.43 -1.95 1.27
N PHE A 166 -2.43 -2.44 0.53
CA PHE A 166 -1.06 -1.96 0.59
C PHE A 166 -0.74 -1.21 -0.70
N MET A 167 -0.19 -0.01 -0.57
CA MET A 167 0.13 0.85 -1.71
C MET A 167 1.55 1.40 -1.57
N ASP A 168 2.37 1.12 -2.58
CA ASP A 168 3.77 1.54 -2.59
C ASP A 168 3.92 2.79 -3.47
N GLU A 169 4.07 3.96 -2.84
CA GLU A 169 4.18 5.28 -3.48
C GLU A 169 3.05 5.58 -4.50
N PRO A 170 1.75 5.48 -4.11
CA PRO A 170 0.65 5.63 -5.06
C PRO A 170 0.50 7.04 -5.64
N PHE A 171 1.16 8.03 -5.06
CA PHE A 171 1.12 9.44 -5.49
C PHE A 171 2.29 9.82 -6.40
N LYS A 172 3.23 8.92 -6.64
CA LYS A 172 4.42 9.22 -7.44
C LYS A 172 4.08 9.52 -8.89
N GLY A 173 4.51 10.67 -9.37
CA GLY A 173 4.33 11.08 -10.76
C GLY A 173 2.91 11.51 -11.13
N VAL A 174 2.05 11.79 -10.14
CA VAL A 174 0.74 12.39 -10.33
C VAL A 174 0.77 13.89 -9.99
N ASP A 175 -0.12 14.66 -10.61
CA ASP A 175 -0.31 16.06 -10.28
C ASP A 175 -1.11 16.24 -8.97
N ALA A 176 -1.06 17.43 -8.37
CA ALA A 176 -1.69 17.73 -7.10
C ALA A 176 -3.24 17.57 -7.11
N GLN A 177 -3.90 17.71 -8.26
CA GLN A 177 -5.35 17.49 -8.35
C GLN A 177 -5.65 15.99 -8.30
N THR A 178 -4.87 15.19 -9.03
CA THR A 178 -4.97 13.72 -9.03
C THR A 178 -4.64 13.16 -7.65
N GLU A 179 -3.60 13.68 -6.98
CA GLU A 179 -3.24 13.27 -5.62
C GLU A 179 -4.41 13.48 -4.64
N ARG A 180 -5.03 14.66 -4.66
CA ARG A 180 -6.22 14.94 -3.83
C ARG A 180 -7.38 13.99 -4.11
N ALA A 181 -7.62 13.66 -5.38
CA ALA A 181 -8.66 12.70 -5.75
C ALA A 181 -8.35 11.29 -5.21
N ILE A 182 -7.10 10.84 -5.29
CA ILE A 182 -6.68 9.56 -4.72
C ILE A 182 -6.86 9.57 -3.20
N ILE A 183 -6.42 10.62 -2.49
CA ILE A 183 -6.60 10.73 -1.03
C ILE A 183 -8.08 10.68 -0.63
N ALA A 184 -8.96 11.39 -1.35
CA ALA A 184 -10.40 11.33 -1.10
C ALA A 184 -10.92 9.88 -1.23
N LEU A 185 -10.48 9.16 -2.25
CA LEU A 185 -10.81 7.76 -2.45
C LEU A 185 -10.29 6.85 -1.31
N LEU A 186 -9.06 7.08 -0.81
CA LEU A 186 -8.51 6.31 0.30
C LEU A 186 -9.27 6.58 1.61
N LYS A 187 -9.71 7.82 1.83
CA LYS A 187 -10.59 8.20 2.95
C LYS A 187 -11.97 7.51 2.83
N GLU A 188 -12.55 7.45 1.63
CA GLU A 188 -13.79 6.69 1.37
C GLU A 188 -13.61 5.20 1.73
N LEU A 189 -12.51 4.56 1.33
CA LEU A 189 -12.23 3.17 1.70
C LEU A 189 -12.16 2.98 3.22
N LYS A 190 -11.50 3.89 3.92
CA LYS A 190 -11.45 3.87 5.40
C LYS A 190 -12.85 4.00 6.02
N GLU A 191 -13.71 4.90 5.52
CA GLU A 191 -15.08 5.07 5.98
C GLU A 191 -15.92 3.79 5.77
N GLN A 192 -15.59 3.00 4.75
CA GLN A 192 -16.15 1.66 4.51
C GLN A 192 -15.55 0.59 5.44
N GLY A 193 -14.72 0.96 6.41
CA GLY A 193 -14.07 0.05 7.36
C GLY A 193 -12.86 -0.69 6.80
N LYS A 194 -12.36 -0.31 5.61
CA LYS A 194 -11.14 -0.91 5.04
C LYS A 194 -9.90 -0.35 5.73
N THR A 195 -8.85 -1.15 5.76
CA THR A 195 -7.52 -0.72 6.23
C THR A 195 -6.66 -0.40 5.04
N VAL A 196 -6.02 0.76 5.03
CA VAL A 196 -5.17 1.20 3.92
C VAL A 196 -3.80 1.58 4.45
N VAL A 197 -2.75 0.93 3.93
CA VAL A 197 -1.34 1.17 4.28
C VAL A 197 -0.62 1.74 3.06
N VAL A 198 -0.06 2.91 3.19
CA VAL A 198 0.56 3.66 2.10
C VAL A 198 2.02 3.95 2.42
N VAL A 199 2.94 3.53 1.55
CA VAL A 199 4.31 4.09 1.58
C VAL A 199 4.25 5.52 1.07
N HIS A 200 4.68 6.45 1.91
CA HIS A 200 4.61 7.88 1.61
C HIS A 200 5.97 8.54 1.85
N HIS A 201 6.31 9.55 1.06
CA HIS A 201 7.61 10.20 1.13
C HIS A 201 7.53 11.69 1.45
N ASP A 202 6.37 12.32 1.27
CA ASP A 202 6.16 13.72 1.59
C ASP A 202 5.69 13.87 3.05
N LEU A 203 6.62 14.33 3.91
CA LEU A 203 6.35 14.51 5.33
C LEU A 203 5.35 15.63 5.61
N GLN A 204 5.22 16.63 4.71
CA GLN A 204 4.36 17.78 4.95
C GLN A 204 2.88 17.40 4.90
N THR A 205 2.53 16.42 4.08
CA THR A 205 1.14 15.98 3.89
C THR A 205 0.70 14.87 4.85
N VAL A 206 1.63 14.26 5.61
CA VAL A 206 1.30 13.17 6.55
C VAL A 206 0.22 13.56 7.56
N PRO A 207 0.29 14.73 8.24
CA PRO A 207 -0.71 15.10 9.24
C PRO A 207 -2.13 15.29 8.67
N ASP A 208 -2.23 15.70 7.41
CA ASP A 208 -3.50 16.01 6.76
C ASP A 208 -4.16 14.77 6.12
N TYR A 209 -3.34 13.80 5.73
CA TYR A 209 -3.81 12.66 4.95
C TYR A 209 -4.07 11.42 5.78
N PHE A 210 -3.29 11.18 6.86
CA PHE A 210 -3.25 9.91 7.55
C PHE A 210 -3.65 10.01 9.02
N ASP A 211 -4.24 8.93 9.54
CA ASP A 211 -4.60 8.81 10.95
C ASP A 211 -3.48 8.18 11.78
N TRP A 212 -2.72 7.29 11.13
CA TRP A 212 -1.67 6.47 11.75
C TRP A 212 -0.39 6.57 10.95
N VAL A 213 0.75 6.52 11.62
CA VAL A 213 2.06 6.55 10.95
C VAL A 213 3.00 5.52 11.55
N THR A 214 3.77 4.88 10.70
CA THR A 214 4.96 4.11 11.08
C THR A 214 6.19 4.77 10.50
N LEU A 215 7.10 5.15 11.38
CA LEU A 215 8.42 5.67 11.05
C LEU A 215 9.42 4.52 11.02
N ILE A 216 10.07 4.32 9.88
CA ILE A 216 10.99 3.19 9.67
C ILE A 216 12.33 3.66 9.12
N ASN A 217 13.41 3.09 9.67
CA ASN A 217 14.76 3.16 9.13
C ASN A 217 15.47 1.87 9.47
N LEU A 218 15.34 0.84 8.60
CA LEU A 218 15.79 -0.54 8.78
C LEU A 218 15.11 -1.27 9.96
N ARG A 219 14.63 -0.52 10.97
CA ARG A 219 13.80 -0.92 12.11
C ARG A 219 12.62 0.03 12.25
N VAL A 220 11.59 -0.39 12.94
CA VAL A 220 10.52 0.54 13.36
C VAL A 220 11.07 1.44 14.45
N ILE A 221 11.04 2.75 14.17
CA ILE A 221 11.46 3.79 15.14
C ILE A 221 10.28 4.13 16.06
N ALA A 222 9.09 4.31 15.46
CA ALA A 222 7.85 4.55 16.19
C ALA A 222 6.65 4.20 15.29
N SER A 223 5.55 3.75 15.89
CA SER A 223 4.28 3.49 15.21
C SER A 223 3.12 3.84 16.13
N GLY A 224 2.16 4.62 15.60
CA GLY A 224 1.03 5.09 16.39
C GLY A 224 0.16 6.11 15.66
N PRO A 225 -0.85 6.67 16.33
CA PRO A 225 -1.60 7.81 15.83
C PRO A 225 -0.67 8.96 15.42
N VAL A 226 -0.95 9.61 14.28
CA VAL A 226 -0.09 10.68 13.76
C VAL A 226 0.19 11.75 14.82
N LYS A 227 -0.83 12.19 15.55
CA LYS A 227 -0.72 13.21 16.61
C LYS A 227 0.24 12.84 17.76
N ASP A 228 0.46 11.53 17.98
CA ASP A 228 1.25 11.04 19.12
C ASP A 228 2.68 10.65 18.70
N VAL A 229 2.90 10.35 17.42
CA VAL A 229 4.15 9.77 16.90
C VAL A 229 4.89 10.72 15.96
N PHE A 230 4.15 11.54 15.20
CA PHE A 230 4.73 12.37 14.16
C PHE A 230 5.22 13.71 14.71
N HIS A 231 6.36 13.68 15.39
CA HIS A 231 7.00 14.85 15.98
C HIS A 231 8.50 14.86 15.71
N GLU A 232 9.12 16.01 15.90
CA GLU A 232 10.50 16.31 15.48
C GLU A 232 11.53 15.29 16.02
N GLU A 233 11.40 14.85 17.27
CA GLU A 233 12.33 13.89 17.87
C GLU A 233 12.34 12.56 17.13
N ASN A 234 11.16 11.98 16.84
CA ASN A 234 11.04 10.75 16.11
C ASN A 234 11.47 10.90 14.64
N LEU A 235 11.16 12.03 14.01
CA LEU A 235 11.63 12.35 12.67
C LEU A 235 13.17 12.46 12.62
N LYS A 236 13.78 13.13 13.57
CA LYS A 236 15.25 13.17 13.69
C LYS A 236 15.85 11.77 13.83
N LYS A 237 15.31 10.91 14.71
CA LYS A 237 15.76 9.52 14.85
C LYS A 237 15.61 8.74 13.55
N THR A 238 14.56 8.99 12.80
CA THR A 238 14.28 8.27 11.53
C THR A 238 15.21 8.71 10.40
N TYR A 239 15.47 10.00 10.26
CA TYR A 239 16.18 10.57 9.12
C TYR A 239 17.64 10.94 9.39
N CYS A 240 18.04 11.20 10.66
CA CYS A 240 19.41 11.60 11.01
C CYS A 240 20.30 10.45 11.48
N GLY A 241 19.80 9.25 11.60
CA GLY A 241 20.58 8.05 11.91
C GLY A 241 21.32 7.52 10.68
N ALA A 242 22.46 8.12 10.35
CA ALA A 242 23.52 7.80 9.40
C ALA A 242 23.68 8.91 8.31
N GLY A 243 24.33 10.03 8.70
CA GLY A 243 25.11 10.83 7.73
C GLY A 243 24.37 11.74 6.76
N ALA A 244 23.10 12.07 6.96
CA ALA A 244 22.39 13.06 6.15
C ALA A 244 21.80 14.18 7.00
N LEU A 245 22.47 15.33 7.01
CA LEU A 245 21.91 16.61 7.44
C LEU A 245 20.76 17.00 6.50
N LEU A 246 19.57 16.53 6.78
CA LEU A 246 18.35 17.05 6.16
C LEU A 246 18.02 18.38 6.86
N ARG A 247 18.17 19.48 6.13
CA ARG A 247 17.55 20.77 6.50
C ARG A 247 16.02 20.54 6.40
N ILE A 248 15.39 20.27 7.53
CA ILE A 248 13.94 20.39 7.67
C ILE A 248 13.70 21.90 7.68
N ALA A 249 13.23 22.44 6.55
CA ALA A 249 12.73 23.80 6.52
C ALA A 249 11.44 23.79 7.34
N VAL A 250 11.46 24.52 8.45
CA VAL A 250 10.31 24.92 9.25
C VAL A 250 9.52 25.97 8.49
#